data_e3e2dccb01a7d29e70dbda4ba696513c
#
_entry.id   e3e2dccb01a7d29e70dbda4ba696513c
#
_cell.length_a   1.000
_cell.length_b   1.000
_cell.length_c   1.000
_cell.angle_alpha   90.00
_cell.angle_beta   90.00
_cell.angle_gamma   90.00
#
_symmetry.space_group_name_H-M   'P 1'
#
loop_
_entity.id
_entity.type
_entity.pdbx_description
1 polymer ?
#
loop_
_entity_poly.entity_id
_entity_poly.type
_entity_poly.pdbx_seq_one_letter_code
_entity_poly.pdbx_strand_id
1 'polypeptide(L)'
;MENQLLRIPVGCLRSDDAAAKKRKEIAEKLKKGQEVTITNSGEVVTPNDPKANEGTTLTAPPGKLAASFYWYERDPDLYKTECNAMKTFFPLFQLEKLDDGRLCWIGELNPRGDDGGVWTIQAVYDNNHPHNTTYGGSVKVYSIKPDLNELFKEVGELPHLLRDESDNLYMCTARKEDVDTGNYTTSAAKSIGWAVKWIWMVEGWLHGELGREVFDHTF
;
A
#
# COMPACT_ATOMS: atom_id res chain seq x y z
N MET A 1 -21.24 3.45 -26.65
CA MET A 1 -21.83 2.95 -25.37
C MET A 1 -20.81 3.26 -24.30
N GLU A 2 -21.04 4.32 -23.53
CA GLU A 2 -20.15 4.77 -22.46
C GLU A 2 -20.20 3.77 -21.30
N ASN A 3 -19.03 3.30 -20.89
CA ASN A 3 -18.85 2.47 -19.71
C ASN A 3 -19.11 3.35 -18.45
N GLN A 4 -20.30 3.28 -17.89
CA GLN A 4 -20.55 3.83 -16.55
C GLN A 4 -19.83 2.98 -15.50
N LEU A 5 -18.73 3.50 -14.99
CA LEU A 5 -18.04 2.95 -13.82
C LEU A 5 -18.89 3.22 -12.58
N LEU A 6 -19.32 2.15 -11.93
CA LEU A 6 -20.05 2.23 -10.66
C LEU A 6 -19.06 2.68 -9.55
N ARG A 7 -19.20 3.90 -9.07
CA ARG A 7 -18.44 4.41 -7.92
C ARG A 7 -19.19 4.09 -6.63
N ILE A 8 -18.60 3.24 -5.79
CA ILE A 8 -19.11 2.97 -4.43
C ILE A 8 -18.65 4.11 -3.51
N PRO A 9 -19.56 4.82 -2.81
CA PRO A 9 -19.17 5.90 -1.89
C PRO A 9 -18.30 5.39 -0.74
N VAL A 10 -17.26 6.13 -0.41
CA VAL A 10 -16.24 5.80 0.62
C VAL A 10 -16.84 5.64 2.04
N GLY A 11 -18.04 6.12 2.29
CA GLY A 11 -18.75 5.99 3.58
C GLY A 11 -19.14 4.57 4.00
N CYS A 12 -19.04 3.56 3.10
CA CYS A 12 -19.39 2.16 3.38
C CYS A 12 -18.29 1.35 4.10
N LEU A 13 -17.18 1.97 4.48
CA LEU A 13 -15.98 1.29 4.96
C LEU A 13 -15.78 1.31 6.49
N ARG A 14 -16.83 1.49 7.29
CA ARG A 14 -16.72 1.29 8.74
C ARG A 14 -16.72 -0.21 9.07
N SER A 15 -15.65 -0.65 9.72
CA SER A 15 -15.39 -2.03 10.11
C SER A 15 -16.32 -2.47 11.25
N ASP A 16 -17.38 -3.13 10.86
CA ASP A 16 -18.11 -4.05 11.73
C ASP A 16 -17.88 -5.45 11.13
N ASP A 17 -17.43 -6.42 11.93
CA ASP A 17 -17.08 -7.77 11.44
C ASP A 17 -18.23 -8.44 10.69
N ALA A 18 -19.47 -8.16 11.09
CA ALA A 18 -20.67 -8.61 10.39
C ALA A 18 -20.83 -7.96 9.01
N ALA A 19 -20.49 -6.68 8.89
CA ALA A 19 -20.55 -5.94 7.63
C ALA A 19 -19.43 -6.36 6.67
N ALA A 20 -18.24 -6.70 7.19
CA ALA A 20 -17.15 -7.23 6.40
C ALA A 20 -17.45 -8.62 5.83
N LYS A 21 -18.08 -9.48 6.63
CA LYS A 21 -18.54 -10.81 6.20
C LYS A 21 -19.61 -10.70 5.12
N LYS A 22 -20.61 -9.81 5.31
CA LYS A 22 -21.68 -9.55 4.32
C LYS A 22 -21.12 -9.02 3.00
N ARG A 23 -20.12 -8.11 3.06
CA ARG A 23 -19.43 -7.59 1.86
C ARG A 23 -18.68 -8.67 1.10
N LYS A 24 -18.00 -9.56 1.80
CA LYS A 24 -17.29 -10.70 1.19
C LYS A 24 -18.26 -11.66 0.50
N GLU A 25 -19.39 -11.93 1.10
CA GLU A 25 -20.48 -12.72 0.51
C GLU A 25 -21.06 -12.08 -0.76
N ILE A 26 -21.28 -10.77 -0.75
CA ILE A 26 -21.75 -10.01 -1.91
C ILE A 26 -20.71 -10.01 -3.03
N ALA A 27 -19.44 -9.80 -2.71
CA ALA A 27 -18.34 -9.85 -3.68
C ALA A 27 -18.24 -11.24 -4.36
N GLU A 28 -18.41 -12.31 -3.61
CA GLU A 28 -18.45 -13.67 -4.16
C GLU A 28 -19.67 -13.92 -5.06
N LYS A 29 -20.84 -13.35 -4.72
CA LYS A 29 -22.04 -13.44 -5.57
C LYS A 29 -21.85 -12.67 -6.89
N LEU A 30 -21.29 -11.47 -6.82
CA LEU A 30 -20.97 -10.68 -8.00
C LEU A 30 -19.97 -11.39 -8.93
N LYS A 31 -18.93 -12.01 -8.38
CA LYS A 31 -17.99 -12.84 -9.15
C LYS A 31 -18.69 -14.00 -9.88
N LYS A 32 -19.76 -14.52 -9.32
CA LYS A 32 -20.56 -15.60 -9.92
C LYS A 32 -21.61 -15.08 -10.90
N GLY A 33 -21.67 -13.77 -11.18
CA GLY A 33 -22.67 -13.17 -12.06
C GLY A 33 -24.07 -13.17 -11.50
N GLN A 34 -24.22 -13.17 -10.16
CA GLN A 34 -25.52 -13.10 -9.50
C GLN A 34 -26.00 -11.66 -9.36
N GLU A 35 -27.32 -11.47 -9.41
CA GLU A 35 -27.93 -10.15 -9.26
C GLU A 35 -27.77 -9.62 -7.82
N VAL A 36 -27.50 -8.32 -7.71
CA VAL A 36 -27.53 -7.56 -6.47
C VAL A 36 -28.33 -6.29 -6.67
N THR A 37 -28.91 -5.78 -5.60
CA THR A 37 -29.67 -4.52 -5.60
C THR A 37 -28.94 -3.50 -4.75
N ILE A 38 -28.82 -2.26 -5.25
CA ILE A 38 -28.32 -1.11 -4.49
C ILE A 38 -29.53 -0.32 -4.02
N THR A 39 -29.71 -0.18 -2.71
CA THR A 39 -30.78 0.61 -2.12
C THR A 39 -30.52 2.11 -2.32
N ASN A 40 -31.53 2.94 -2.15
CA ASN A 40 -31.38 4.40 -2.23
C ASN A 40 -30.43 4.97 -1.17
N SER A 41 -30.15 4.24 -0.08
CA SER A 41 -29.15 4.57 0.92
C SER A 41 -27.71 4.13 0.54
N GLY A 42 -27.53 3.49 -0.64
CA GLY A 42 -26.25 2.97 -1.09
C GLY A 42 -25.86 1.61 -0.47
N GLU A 43 -26.77 0.95 0.23
CA GLU A 43 -26.55 -0.39 0.77
C GLU A 43 -26.72 -1.43 -0.34
N VAL A 44 -25.76 -2.37 -0.48
CA VAL A 44 -25.83 -3.46 -1.45
C VAL A 44 -26.48 -4.66 -0.78
N VAL A 45 -27.60 -5.10 -1.33
CA VAL A 45 -28.43 -6.21 -0.81
C VAL A 45 -28.66 -7.26 -1.89
N THR A 46 -29.11 -8.45 -1.47
CA THR A 46 -29.53 -9.47 -2.43
C THR A 46 -30.95 -9.21 -2.91
N PRO A 47 -31.36 -9.68 -4.10
CA PRO A 47 -32.74 -9.45 -4.61
C PRO A 47 -33.87 -9.90 -3.70
N ASN A 48 -33.59 -10.85 -2.80
CA ASN A 48 -34.54 -11.38 -1.83
C ASN A 48 -34.54 -10.64 -0.47
N ASP A 49 -33.72 -9.61 -0.33
CA ASP A 49 -33.71 -8.78 0.88
C ASP A 49 -34.96 -7.86 0.88
N PRO A 50 -35.68 -7.71 2.00
CA PRO A 50 -36.81 -6.80 2.08
C PRO A 50 -36.52 -5.37 1.65
N LYS A 51 -35.28 -4.93 1.80
CA LYS A 51 -34.81 -3.61 1.37
C LYS A 51 -34.55 -3.50 -0.15
N ALA A 52 -34.59 -4.62 -0.88
CA ALA A 52 -34.33 -4.60 -2.33
C ALA A 52 -35.44 -3.86 -3.11
N ASN A 53 -36.65 -3.75 -2.55
CA ASN A 53 -37.75 -3.02 -3.17
C ASN A 53 -37.52 -1.49 -3.23
N GLU A 54 -36.53 -0.97 -2.51
CA GLU A 54 -36.20 0.46 -2.43
C GLU A 54 -34.99 0.82 -3.30
N GLY A 55 -34.53 -0.06 -4.17
CA GLY A 55 -33.28 0.13 -4.90
C GLY A 55 -33.31 -0.25 -6.37
N THR A 56 -32.18 -0.02 -7.04
CA THR A 56 -31.96 -0.41 -8.44
C THR A 56 -31.27 -1.76 -8.48
N THR A 57 -31.85 -2.72 -9.17
CA THR A 57 -31.21 -4.02 -9.40
C THR A 57 -30.15 -3.91 -10.47
N LEU A 58 -28.95 -4.36 -10.15
CA LEU A 58 -27.84 -4.44 -11.08
C LEU A 58 -27.48 -5.90 -11.33
N THR A 59 -27.43 -6.27 -12.59
CA THR A 59 -26.91 -7.57 -13.00
C THR A 59 -25.47 -7.39 -13.48
N ALA A 60 -24.56 -8.03 -12.78
CA ALA A 60 -23.16 -8.03 -13.20
C ALA A 60 -22.94 -9.05 -14.32
N PRO A 61 -22.45 -8.67 -15.50
CA PRO A 61 -22.01 -9.64 -16.49
C PRO A 61 -20.92 -10.54 -15.89
N PRO A 62 -20.93 -11.85 -16.13
CA PRO A 62 -19.91 -12.75 -15.63
C PRO A 62 -18.51 -12.25 -16.03
N GLY A 63 -17.63 -12.04 -15.08
CA GLY A 63 -16.22 -11.67 -15.29
C GLY A 63 -15.89 -10.17 -15.40
N LYS A 64 -16.84 -9.22 -15.21
CA LYS A 64 -16.56 -7.77 -15.37
C LYS A 64 -16.88 -6.86 -14.20
N LEU A 65 -17.34 -7.38 -13.07
CA LEU A 65 -17.53 -6.58 -11.85
C LEU A 65 -16.73 -7.14 -10.68
N ALA A 66 -15.43 -7.28 -10.86
CA ALA A 66 -14.55 -7.03 -9.74
C ALA A 66 -14.55 -5.50 -9.58
N ALA A 67 -15.21 -4.97 -8.55
CA ALA A 67 -14.88 -3.63 -8.08
C ALA A 67 -13.37 -3.61 -8.00
N SER A 68 -12.72 -2.68 -8.71
CA SER A 68 -11.28 -2.65 -8.77
C SER A 68 -10.75 -2.49 -7.35
N PHE A 69 -10.24 -3.57 -6.77
CA PHE A 69 -9.70 -3.58 -5.43
C PHE A 69 -8.39 -2.80 -5.36
N TYR A 70 -7.76 -2.61 -6.53
CA TYR A 70 -6.45 -2.03 -6.61
C TYR A 70 -6.54 -0.52 -6.87
N TRP A 71 -5.77 0.24 -6.13
CA TRP A 71 -5.74 1.70 -6.26
C TRP A 71 -5.41 2.17 -7.68
N TYR A 72 -4.48 1.50 -8.37
CA TYR A 72 -4.03 1.85 -9.72
C TYR A 72 -5.09 1.63 -10.82
N GLU A 73 -6.10 0.81 -10.53
CA GLU A 73 -7.25 0.64 -11.41
C GLU A 73 -8.35 1.66 -11.10
N ARG A 74 -8.46 2.07 -9.82
CA ARG A 74 -9.42 3.09 -9.36
C ARG A 74 -9.02 4.50 -9.74
N ASP A 75 -7.71 4.77 -9.75
CA ASP A 75 -7.14 6.08 -10.05
C ASP A 75 -5.97 5.97 -11.04
N PRO A 76 -6.26 5.87 -12.36
CA PRO A 76 -5.24 5.76 -13.39
C PRO A 76 -4.35 6.99 -13.50
N ASP A 77 -4.83 8.18 -13.10
CA ASP A 77 -4.03 9.41 -13.13
C ASP A 77 -3.00 9.42 -12.02
N LEU A 78 -3.38 8.97 -10.81
CA LEU A 78 -2.42 8.76 -9.73
C LEU A 78 -1.37 7.71 -10.13
N TYR A 79 -1.81 6.59 -10.71
CA TYR A 79 -0.89 5.56 -11.20
C TYR A 79 0.15 6.13 -12.18
N LYS A 80 -0.28 6.93 -13.14
CA LYS A 80 0.59 7.60 -14.10
C LYS A 80 1.55 8.57 -13.41
N THR A 81 1.07 9.30 -12.40
CA THR A 81 1.88 10.23 -11.61
C THR A 81 2.97 9.49 -10.82
N GLU A 82 2.63 8.39 -10.15
CA GLU A 82 3.58 7.53 -9.45
C GLU A 82 4.64 6.96 -10.41
N CYS A 83 4.22 6.43 -11.57
CA CYS A 83 5.14 5.92 -12.58
C CYS A 83 6.10 7.01 -13.10
N ASN A 84 5.62 8.23 -13.30
CA ASN A 84 6.45 9.34 -13.75
C ASN A 84 7.45 9.78 -12.67
N ALA A 85 7.02 9.85 -11.41
CA ALA A 85 7.90 10.14 -10.27
C ALA A 85 9.03 9.10 -10.18
N MET A 86 8.69 7.81 -10.25
CA MET A 86 9.68 6.74 -10.20
C MET A 86 10.67 6.79 -11.37
N LYS A 87 10.20 7.00 -12.59
CA LYS A 87 11.07 7.17 -13.77
C LYS A 87 12.02 8.36 -13.64
N THR A 88 11.58 9.40 -12.96
CA THR A 88 12.39 10.62 -12.77
C THR A 88 13.45 10.44 -11.69
N PHE A 89 13.07 9.90 -10.54
CA PHE A 89 13.94 9.85 -9.35
C PHE A 89 14.68 8.51 -9.19
N PHE A 90 14.07 7.42 -9.65
CA PHE A 90 14.59 6.06 -9.50
C PHE A 90 14.46 5.26 -10.81
N PRO A 91 15.09 5.70 -11.91
CA PRO A 91 14.89 5.14 -13.25
C PRO A 91 15.32 3.67 -13.40
N LEU A 92 16.13 3.15 -12.48
CA LEU A 92 16.59 1.76 -12.49
C LEU A 92 15.67 0.81 -11.75
N PHE A 93 14.65 1.34 -11.05
CA PHE A 93 13.67 0.51 -10.39
C PHE A 93 12.66 -0.06 -11.39
N GLN A 94 12.28 -1.32 -11.17
CA GLN A 94 11.32 -2.03 -12.00
C GLN A 94 9.98 -2.13 -11.28
N LEU A 95 8.90 -1.92 -12.03
CA LEU A 95 7.54 -2.09 -11.53
C LEU A 95 7.13 -3.54 -11.71
N GLU A 96 6.77 -4.18 -10.60
CA GLU A 96 6.34 -5.56 -10.55
C GLU A 96 4.94 -5.68 -9.93
N LYS A 97 4.27 -6.79 -10.20
CA LYS A 97 2.99 -7.13 -9.61
C LYS A 97 3.14 -8.37 -8.76
N LEU A 98 2.76 -8.26 -7.48
CA LEU A 98 2.77 -9.37 -6.53
C LEU A 98 1.65 -10.37 -6.83
N ASP A 99 1.75 -11.57 -6.27
CA ASP A 99 0.74 -12.64 -6.42
C ASP A 99 -0.63 -12.23 -5.89
N ASP A 100 -0.68 -11.35 -4.87
CA ASP A 100 -1.90 -10.79 -4.32
C ASP A 100 -2.47 -9.61 -5.14
N GLY A 101 -1.79 -9.25 -6.22
CA GLY A 101 -2.18 -8.19 -7.16
C GLY A 101 -1.72 -6.80 -6.79
N ARG A 102 -1.08 -6.58 -5.64
CA ARG A 102 -0.48 -5.29 -5.30
C ARG A 102 0.69 -4.99 -6.22
N LEU A 103 0.94 -3.70 -6.46
CA LEU A 103 2.12 -3.25 -7.19
C LEU A 103 3.28 -3.01 -6.23
N CYS A 104 4.49 -3.24 -6.70
CA CYS A 104 5.70 -2.86 -6.01
C CYS A 104 6.78 -2.39 -6.98
N TRP A 105 7.70 -1.59 -6.46
CA TRP A 105 8.92 -1.22 -7.16
C TRP A 105 10.09 -1.97 -6.55
N ILE A 106 10.89 -2.62 -7.39
CA ILE A 106 12.08 -3.37 -6.97
C ILE A 106 13.30 -2.74 -7.61
N GLY A 107 14.36 -2.53 -6.83
CA GLY A 107 15.61 -1.98 -7.33
C GLY A 107 16.73 -2.05 -6.31
N GLU A 108 17.91 -1.69 -6.74
CA GLU A 108 19.10 -1.69 -5.93
C GLU A 108 19.48 -0.26 -5.51
N LEU A 109 19.93 -0.12 -4.28
CA LEU A 109 20.44 1.11 -3.70
C LEU A 109 21.84 0.85 -3.13
N ASN A 110 22.72 1.81 -3.34
CA ASN A 110 24.03 1.87 -2.68
C ASN A 110 24.30 3.31 -2.27
N PRO A 111 23.71 3.79 -1.16
CA PRO A 111 23.78 5.20 -0.79
C PRO A 111 25.16 5.68 -0.39
N ARG A 112 26.04 4.77 0.02
CA ARG A 112 27.43 5.08 0.45
C ARG A 112 28.50 4.79 -0.60
N GLY A 113 28.08 4.31 -1.78
CA GLY A 113 29.02 3.98 -2.84
C GLY A 113 30.01 2.90 -2.43
N ASP A 114 31.31 3.16 -2.64
CA ASP A 114 32.37 2.18 -2.33
C ASP A 114 32.51 1.86 -0.84
N ASP A 115 31.99 2.74 0.05
CA ASP A 115 32.03 2.57 1.51
C ASP A 115 30.80 1.83 2.07
N GLY A 116 29.86 1.44 1.21
CA GLY A 116 28.58 0.80 1.62
C GLY A 116 28.26 -0.47 0.87
N GLY A 117 27.20 -1.13 1.31
CA GLY A 117 26.66 -2.33 0.68
C GLY A 117 25.65 -2.00 -0.42
N VAL A 118 25.37 -2.99 -1.27
CA VAL A 118 24.26 -2.94 -2.22
C VAL A 118 23.02 -3.54 -1.53
N TRP A 119 21.96 -2.73 -1.48
CA TRP A 119 20.67 -3.10 -0.92
C TRP A 119 19.65 -3.32 -2.02
N THR A 120 19.09 -4.50 -2.10
CA THR A 120 17.94 -4.78 -2.96
C THR A 120 16.68 -4.51 -2.16
N ILE A 121 15.91 -3.51 -2.54
CA ILE A 121 14.70 -3.11 -1.83
C ILE A 121 13.44 -3.29 -2.67
N GLN A 122 12.32 -3.42 -1.96
CA GLN A 122 10.98 -3.54 -2.53
C GLN A 122 10.05 -2.54 -1.85
N ALA A 123 9.50 -1.61 -2.62
CA ALA A 123 8.51 -0.63 -2.16
C ALA A 123 7.12 -1.09 -2.59
N VAL A 124 6.31 -1.59 -1.65
CA VAL A 124 5.00 -2.20 -1.88
C VAL A 124 3.89 -1.20 -1.58
N TYR A 125 2.99 -1.01 -2.52
CA TYR A 125 1.78 -0.22 -2.31
C TYR A 125 0.71 -1.00 -1.56
N ASP A 126 0.10 -0.39 -0.56
CA ASP A 126 -1.12 -0.89 0.05
C ASP A 126 -2.33 -0.64 -0.85
N ASN A 127 -3.36 -1.47 -0.73
CA ASN A 127 -4.57 -1.35 -1.57
C ASN A 127 -5.37 -0.05 -1.34
N ASN A 128 -5.15 0.61 -0.22
CA ASN A 128 -5.78 1.89 0.12
C ASN A 128 -4.96 3.12 -0.32
N HIS A 129 -3.83 2.91 -1.02
CA HIS A 129 -3.05 4.02 -1.55
C HIS A 129 -3.94 5.01 -2.33
N PRO A 130 -3.81 6.33 -2.16
CA PRO A 130 -2.77 7.06 -1.43
C PRO A 130 -3.10 7.34 0.05
N HIS A 131 -4.15 6.73 0.59
CA HIS A 131 -4.62 7.00 1.94
C HIS A 131 -3.75 6.30 2.99
N ASN A 132 -3.12 7.11 3.83
CA ASN A 132 -2.34 6.60 4.94
C ASN A 132 -3.28 6.29 6.10
N THR A 133 -3.48 5.00 6.40
CA THR A 133 -4.31 4.56 7.54
C THR A 133 -3.49 4.03 8.70
N THR A 134 -2.17 3.86 8.50
CA THR A 134 -1.27 3.27 9.49
C THR A 134 0.06 4.01 9.53
N TYR A 135 0.79 3.83 10.61
CA TYR A 135 2.20 4.20 10.69
C TYR A 135 2.98 3.68 9.49
N GLY A 136 3.82 4.51 8.90
CA GLY A 136 4.63 4.14 7.74
C GLY A 136 3.99 4.45 6.38
N GLY A 137 2.74 4.97 6.37
CA GLY A 137 2.07 5.38 5.13
C GLY A 137 1.53 4.22 4.29
N SER A 138 1.11 4.54 3.08
CA SER A 138 0.50 3.58 2.13
C SER A 138 1.52 2.91 1.20
N VAL A 139 2.81 3.18 1.37
CA VAL A 139 3.92 2.51 0.67
C VAL A 139 4.90 1.99 1.71
N LYS A 140 5.04 0.67 1.79
CA LYS A 140 5.96 0.00 2.71
C LYS A 140 7.24 -0.39 1.99
N VAL A 141 8.39 -0.04 2.57
CA VAL A 141 9.69 -0.35 1.97
C VAL A 141 10.37 -1.47 2.75
N TYR A 142 10.50 -2.61 2.10
CA TYR A 142 11.19 -3.79 2.60
C TYR A 142 12.59 -3.86 2.01
N SER A 143 13.52 -4.51 2.72
CA SER A 143 14.78 -4.94 2.14
C SER A 143 14.74 -6.44 1.87
N ILE A 144 15.00 -6.80 0.62
CA ILE A 144 15.13 -8.19 0.18
C ILE A 144 16.55 -8.68 0.50
N LYS A 145 17.54 -7.77 0.30
CA LYS A 145 18.94 -8.07 0.56
C LYS A 145 19.66 -6.79 1.00
N PRO A 146 20.25 -6.79 2.22
CA PRO A 146 20.13 -7.82 3.26
C PRO A 146 18.69 -7.97 3.77
N ASP A 147 18.30 -9.14 4.22
CA ASP A 147 17.01 -9.37 4.90
C ASP A 147 17.01 -8.65 6.25
N LEU A 148 16.00 -7.80 6.50
CA LEU A 148 15.92 -7.02 7.73
C LEU A 148 15.69 -7.88 8.98
N ASN A 149 14.99 -9.00 8.86
CA ASN A 149 14.76 -9.87 10.00
C ASN A 149 16.05 -10.61 10.39
N GLU A 150 16.87 -10.99 9.41
CA GLU A 150 18.17 -11.61 9.67
C GLU A 150 19.15 -10.57 10.25
N LEU A 151 19.24 -9.41 9.64
CA LEU A 151 20.07 -8.32 10.14
C LEU A 151 19.70 -7.91 11.56
N PHE A 152 18.40 -7.80 11.86
CA PHE A 152 17.91 -7.51 13.20
C PHE A 152 18.32 -8.57 14.23
N LYS A 153 18.27 -9.86 13.85
CA LYS A 153 18.71 -10.95 14.73
C LYS A 153 20.20 -10.89 15.01
N GLU A 154 21.00 -10.53 14.01
CA GLU A 154 22.45 -10.47 14.11
C GLU A 154 22.92 -9.27 14.98
N VAL A 155 22.31 -8.12 14.77
CA VAL A 155 22.72 -6.85 15.43
C VAL A 155 22.02 -6.68 16.78
N GLY A 156 20.85 -7.33 16.99
CA GLY A 156 20.05 -7.24 18.21
C GLY A 156 19.04 -6.09 18.20
N GLU A 157 19.31 -5.02 17.47
CA GLU A 157 18.39 -3.89 17.29
C GLU A 157 18.65 -3.19 15.96
N LEU A 158 17.60 -2.62 15.38
CA LEU A 158 17.69 -1.70 14.25
C LEU A 158 16.66 -0.58 14.47
N PRO A 159 17.09 0.68 14.43
CA PRO A 159 16.20 1.82 14.68
C PRO A 159 15.22 2.04 13.53
N HIS A 160 14.06 2.59 13.87
CA HIS A 160 13.03 2.99 12.89
C HIS A 160 12.59 1.89 11.92
N LEU A 161 12.31 0.70 12.47
CA LEU A 161 11.64 -0.39 11.79
C LEU A 161 10.21 -0.56 12.30
N LEU A 162 9.35 -0.98 11.41
CA LEU A 162 7.96 -1.34 11.68
C LEU A 162 7.74 -2.80 11.28
N ARG A 163 6.66 -3.41 11.80
CA ARG A 163 6.25 -4.77 11.41
C ARG A 163 4.92 -4.74 10.69
N ASP A 164 4.81 -5.55 9.67
CA ASP A 164 3.54 -5.79 9.00
C ASP A 164 2.72 -6.89 9.72
N GLU A 165 1.53 -7.18 9.20
CA GLU A 165 0.61 -8.20 9.75
C GLU A 165 1.19 -9.62 9.72
N SER A 166 2.21 -9.87 8.90
CA SER A 166 2.92 -11.15 8.75
C SER A 166 4.25 -11.16 9.55
N ASP A 167 4.47 -10.17 10.41
CA ASP A 167 5.68 -9.99 11.22
C ASP A 167 6.96 -9.70 10.41
N ASN A 168 6.84 -9.29 9.15
CA ASN A 168 7.99 -8.86 8.36
C ASN A 168 8.38 -7.43 8.73
N LEU A 169 9.67 -7.20 8.88
CA LEU A 169 10.22 -5.88 9.14
C LEU A 169 10.26 -5.04 7.86
N TYR A 170 9.86 -3.77 7.98
CA TYR A 170 10.00 -2.77 6.94
C TYR A 170 10.47 -1.43 7.52
N MET A 171 11.08 -0.61 6.68
CA MET A 171 11.64 0.68 7.06
C MET A 171 10.53 1.68 7.39
N CYS A 172 10.67 2.43 8.48
CA CYS A 172 9.80 3.57 8.77
C CYS A 172 10.17 4.73 7.84
N THR A 173 9.32 5.00 6.84
CA THR A 173 9.58 5.99 5.78
C THR A 173 8.63 7.19 5.83
N ALA A 174 7.93 7.39 6.94
CA ALA A 174 7.03 8.53 7.15
C ALA A 174 7.10 9.00 8.61
N ARG A 175 7.05 10.31 8.81
CA ARG A 175 6.88 10.89 10.15
C ARG A 175 5.43 10.79 10.57
N LYS A 176 5.20 10.72 11.89
CA LYS A 176 3.86 10.72 12.46
C LYS A 176 3.04 11.92 12.00
N GLU A 177 3.65 13.09 12.02
CA GLU A 177 3.03 14.35 11.61
C GLU A 177 2.62 14.34 10.13
N ASP A 178 3.39 13.67 9.28
CA ASP A 178 3.11 13.54 7.85
C ASP A 178 1.92 12.59 7.60
N VAL A 179 1.65 11.64 8.49
CA VAL A 179 0.56 10.67 8.37
C VAL A 179 -0.75 11.22 8.96
N ASP A 180 -0.67 11.92 10.09
CA ASP A 180 -1.85 12.38 10.86
C ASP A 180 -2.58 13.56 10.22
N THR A 181 -1.92 14.35 9.38
CA THR A 181 -2.52 15.57 8.81
C THR A 181 -3.51 15.34 7.67
N GLY A 182 -3.63 14.12 7.17
CA GLY A 182 -4.53 13.78 6.05
C GLY A 182 -4.21 14.46 4.71
N ASN A 183 -3.28 15.40 4.71
CA ASN A 183 -2.89 16.20 3.56
C ASN A 183 -1.66 15.66 2.83
N TYR A 184 -1.07 14.59 3.33
CA TYR A 184 0.17 14.05 2.79
C TYR A 184 -0.09 12.74 2.06
N THR A 185 0.12 12.77 0.75
CA THR A 185 0.11 11.56 -0.07
C THR A 185 1.50 10.94 -0.04
N THR A 186 1.61 9.74 0.49
CA THR A 186 2.86 8.99 0.42
C THR A 186 3.04 8.48 -1.01
N SER A 187 4.19 8.78 -1.65
CA SER A 187 4.55 8.22 -2.95
C SER A 187 5.68 7.21 -2.81
N ALA A 188 5.80 6.28 -3.75
CA ALA A 188 6.91 5.34 -3.76
C ALA A 188 8.26 6.07 -3.85
N ALA A 189 8.36 7.09 -4.70
CA ALA A 189 9.60 7.86 -4.84
C ALA A 189 10.00 8.53 -3.53
N LYS A 190 9.04 9.10 -2.77
CA LYS A 190 9.32 9.70 -1.45
C LYS A 190 9.74 8.64 -0.44
N SER A 191 9.01 7.53 -0.37
CA SER A 191 9.31 6.44 0.58
C SER A 191 10.68 5.82 0.32
N ILE A 192 11.05 5.63 -0.94
CA ILE A 192 12.39 5.16 -1.32
C ILE A 192 13.45 6.21 -0.97
N GLY A 193 13.18 7.50 -1.18
CA GLY A 193 14.10 8.58 -0.75
C GLY A 193 14.38 8.55 0.76
N TRP A 194 13.36 8.27 1.60
CA TRP A 194 13.56 8.05 3.03
C TRP A 194 14.33 6.76 3.33
N ALA A 195 14.09 5.68 2.58
CA ALA A 195 14.84 4.43 2.70
C ALA A 195 16.32 4.62 2.37
N VAL A 196 16.65 5.41 1.33
CA VAL A 196 18.04 5.79 1.02
C VAL A 196 18.72 6.44 2.23
N LYS A 197 18.03 7.38 2.88
CA LYS A 197 18.55 8.04 4.08
C LYS A 197 18.71 7.07 5.24
N TRP A 198 17.71 6.21 5.47
CA TRP A 198 17.75 5.20 6.51
C TRP A 198 18.92 4.24 6.31
N ILE A 199 19.12 3.71 5.11
CA ILE A 199 20.24 2.81 4.77
C ILE A 199 21.58 3.50 5.05
N TRP A 200 21.75 4.73 4.58
CA TRP A 200 22.98 5.50 4.78
C TRP A 200 23.33 5.64 6.26
N MET A 201 22.33 5.92 7.09
CA MET A 201 22.50 6.08 8.53
C MET A 201 22.77 4.75 9.24
N VAL A 202 22.05 3.69 8.88
CA VAL A 202 22.23 2.36 9.48
C VAL A 202 23.62 1.81 9.16
N GLU A 203 24.07 1.92 7.92
CA GLU A 203 25.44 1.51 7.57
C GLU A 203 26.50 2.29 8.32
N GLY A 204 26.37 3.63 8.42
CA GLY A 204 27.28 4.45 9.20
C GLY A 204 27.29 4.10 10.69
N TRP A 205 26.14 3.74 11.24
CA TRP A 205 26.04 3.26 12.62
C TRP A 205 26.66 1.86 12.80
N LEU A 206 26.40 0.94 11.89
CA LEU A 206 27.01 -0.40 11.90
C LEU A 206 28.52 -0.37 11.79
N HIS A 207 29.07 0.60 11.04
CA HIS A 207 30.52 0.82 10.94
C HIS A 207 31.11 1.60 12.13
N GLY A 208 30.28 2.04 13.07
CA GLY A 208 30.72 2.81 14.26
C GLY A 208 31.08 4.27 13.94
N GLU A 209 30.70 4.79 12.78
CA GLU A 209 30.95 6.16 12.36
C GLU A 209 29.88 7.13 12.88
N LEU A 210 28.67 6.63 13.12
CA LEU A 210 27.54 7.39 13.62
C LEU A 210 27.07 6.83 14.96
N GLY A 211 26.69 7.71 15.89
CA GLY A 211 26.04 7.32 17.11
C GLY A 211 24.54 7.08 16.91
N ARG A 212 23.89 6.42 17.85
CA ARG A 212 22.45 6.11 17.81
C ARG A 212 21.56 7.37 17.80
N GLU A 213 22.03 8.44 18.44
CA GLU A 213 21.31 9.72 18.55
C GLU A 213 20.96 10.34 17.20
N VAL A 214 21.63 9.95 16.14
CA VAL A 214 21.34 10.41 14.75
C VAL A 214 19.90 10.04 14.34
N PHE A 215 19.39 8.92 14.84
CA PHE A 215 18.03 8.46 14.51
C PHE A 215 16.95 9.24 15.24
N ASP A 216 17.22 9.74 16.45
CA ASP A 216 16.22 10.42 17.31
C ASP A 216 15.77 11.77 16.74
N HIS A 217 16.58 12.38 15.88
CA HIS A 217 16.34 13.70 15.31
C HIS A 217 15.97 13.68 13.81
N THR A 218 15.90 12.50 13.22
CA THR A 218 15.86 12.35 11.76
C THR A 218 14.54 11.83 11.23
N PHE A 219 13.80 11.07 12.04
CA PHE A 219 12.51 10.42 11.69
C PHE A 219 11.38 10.88 12.58
#